data_38aa01ffcaf4b8124fe039c9855a338f
#
_entry.id   38aa01ffcaf4b8124fe039c9855a338f
#
_cell.length_a   1.000
_cell.length_b   1.000
_cell.length_c   1.000
_cell.angle_alpha   90.00
_cell.angle_beta   90.00
_cell.angle_gamma   90.00
#
_symmetry.space_group_name_H-M   'P 1'
#
loop_
_entity.id
_entity.type
_entity.pdbx_description
1 polymer ?
#
loop_
_entity_poly.entity_id
_entity_poly.type
_entity_poly.pdbx_seq_one_letter_code
_entity_poly.pdbx_strand_id
1 'polypeptide(L)'
;IGEYEVTPIRGNHGGNMAKERSANYVLKAKDGTKMLYGMDTGLYEEETLDFMKNQNLDIWISECTFGNLKLQEEWNTHLCADTFLELLDTFEKNKTIRQDTKIYLSHINQCHTAPHEKLQGIMTDAKPEYQIVVAYDGLEIPISRDGK
;
A
#
# COMPACT_ATOMS: atom_id res chain seq x y z
N ILE A 1 7.62 0.01 -19.17
CA ILE A 1 6.68 -0.86 -19.89
C ILE A 1 5.60 0.04 -20.49
N GLY A 2 5.45 0.01 -21.82
CA GLY A 2 4.55 0.93 -22.51
C GLY A 2 4.92 2.39 -22.25
N GLU A 3 3.97 3.15 -21.70
CA GLU A 3 4.15 4.59 -21.42
C GLU A 3 4.58 4.90 -19.98
N TYR A 4 4.87 3.87 -19.18
CA TYR A 4 5.25 4.01 -17.77
C TYR A 4 6.74 3.75 -17.55
N GLU A 5 7.36 4.61 -16.74
CA GLU A 5 8.61 4.30 -16.06
C GLU A 5 8.29 3.41 -14.86
N VAL A 6 8.94 2.24 -14.76
CA VAL A 6 8.65 1.25 -13.70
C VAL A 6 9.92 1.01 -12.91
N THR A 7 9.90 1.33 -11.62
CA THR A 7 11.01 1.12 -10.70
C THR A 7 10.64 0.02 -9.71
N PRO A 8 11.33 -1.13 -9.72
CA PRO A 8 11.12 -2.15 -8.69
C PRO A 8 11.72 -1.67 -7.37
N ILE A 9 11.01 -1.93 -6.30
CA ILE A 9 11.47 -1.76 -4.92
C ILE A 9 11.32 -3.08 -4.17
N ARG A 10 12.13 -3.25 -3.13
CA ARG A 10 12.11 -4.48 -2.35
C ARG A 10 10.92 -4.49 -1.39
N GLY A 11 10.08 -5.54 -1.49
CA GLY A 11 9.05 -5.85 -0.51
C GLY A 11 9.61 -6.67 0.66
N ASN A 12 8.83 -6.77 1.72
CA ASN A 12 9.13 -7.62 2.88
C ASN A 12 8.17 -8.82 2.90
N HIS A 13 8.29 -9.66 1.89
CA HIS A 13 7.61 -10.96 1.82
C HIS A 13 8.61 -11.96 1.21
N GLY A 14 8.89 -13.02 1.94
CA GLY A 14 9.83 -14.04 1.48
C GLY A 14 9.47 -15.37 2.10
N GLY A 15 9.56 -16.43 1.29
CA GLY A 15 9.51 -17.80 1.78
C GLY A 15 10.82 -18.17 2.50
N ASN A 16 10.84 -19.37 3.11
CA ASN A 16 12.00 -19.93 3.83
C ASN A 16 13.27 -20.14 2.96
N MET A 17 13.23 -19.78 1.68
CA MET A 17 14.39 -19.79 0.82
C MET A 17 15.03 -18.41 0.82
N ALA A 18 16.15 -18.28 1.50
CA ALA A 18 16.91 -17.05 1.78
C ALA A 18 17.33 -16.20 0.55
N LYS A 19 16.79 -16.47 -0.64
CA LYS A 19 17.14 -15.78 -1.90
C LYS A 19 15.94 -15.17 -2.63
N GLU A 20 14.70 -15.53 -2.27
CA GLU A 20 13.50 -14.96 -2.90
C GLU A 20 13.04 -13.74 -2.12
N ARG A 21 12.81 -12.65 -2.83
CA ARG A 21 12.32 -11.39 -2.30
C ARG A 21 11.14 -10.94 -3.13
N SER A 22 10.07 -10.49 -2.49
CA SER A 22 8.99 -9.85 -3.21
C SER A 22 9.45 -8.51 -3.79
N ALA A 23 8.92 -8.18 -4.96
CA ALA A 23 9.13 -6.88 -5.59
C ALA A 23 7.82 -6.12 -5.64
N ASN A 24 7.83 -4.92 -5.12
CA ASN A 24 6.78 -3.94 -5.34
C ASN A 24 7.24 -2.93 -6.39
N TYR A 25 6.38 -2.06 -6.87
CA TYR A 25 6.69 -1.23 -8.02
C TYR A 25 6.23 0.21 -7.82
N VAL A 26 7.15 1.14 -8.04
CA VAL A 26 6.80 2.55 -8.25
C VAL A 26 6.65 2.77 -9.75
N LEU A 27 5.47 3.19 -10.18
CA LEU A 27 5.15 3.51 -11.57
C LEU A 27 5.03 5.03 -11.71
N LYS A 28 5.61 5.57 -12.78
CA LYS A 28 5.47 6.97 -13.14
C LYS A 28 4.96 7.09 -14.56
N ALA A 29 3.82 7.73 -14.71
CA ALA A 29 3.22 8.01 -16.00
C ALA A 29 3.88 9.24 -16.69
N LYS A 30 3.63 9.43 -17.98
CA LYS A 30 4.15 10.58 -18.75
C LYS A 30 3.69 11.94 -18.23
N ASP A 31 2.49 12.01 -17.67
CA ASP A 31 1.93 13.21 -17.05
C ASP A 31 2.54 13.53 -15.68
N GLY A 32 3.45 12.68 -15.20
CA GLY A 32 4.13 12.77 -13.92
C GLY A 32 3.36 12.12 -12.76
N THR A 33 2.20 11.51 -13.00
CA THR A 33 1.47 10.74 -11.97
C THR A 33 2.33 9.60 -11.46
N LYS A 34 2.47 9.49 -10.14
CA LYS A 34 3.24 8.45 -9.48
C LYS A 34 2.33 7.53 -8.67
N MET A 35 2.51 6.24 -8.85
CA MET A 35 1.77 5.20 -8.13
C MET A 35 2.73 4.21 -7.49
N LEU A 36 2.46 3.84 -6.24
CA LEU A 36 3.03 2.65 -5.62
C LEU A 36 2.04 1.48 -5.75
N TYR A 37 2.51 0.38 -6.32
CA TYR A 37 1.83 -0.91 -6.28
C TYR A 37 2.56 -1.81 -5.28
N GLY A 38 2.02 -1.87 -4.05
CA GLY A 38 2.62 -2.52 -2.88
C GLY A 38 1.81 -3.73 -2.44
N MET A 39 1.99 -4.86 -3.15
CA MET A 39 1.32 -6.12 -2.85
C MET A 39 2.29 -7.13 -2.25
N ASP A 40 1.79 -8.09 -1.49
CA ASP A 40 2.59 -9.15 -0.86
C ASP A 40 3.81 -8.58 -0.13
N THR A 41 3.56 -7.73 0.86
CA THR A 41 4.63 -7.13 1.67
C THR A 41 4.15 -6.82 3.09
N GLY A 42 5.01 -7.07 4.07
CA GLY A 42 4.88 -6.47 5.39
C GLY A 42 5.43 -5.05 5.42
N LEU A 43 5.80 -4.58 6.61
CA LEU A 43 6.50 -3.29 6.76
C LEU A 43 7.81 -3.30 5.98
N TYR A 44 8.06 -2.25 5.21
CA TYR A 44 9.28 -2.13 4.42
C TYR A 44 10.52 -1.98 5.30
N GLU A 45 11.62 -2.55 4.85
CA GLU A 45 12.94 -2.36 5.45
C GLU A 45 13.44 -0.93 5.22
N GLU A 46 14.39 -0.46 6.05
CA GLU A 46 14.91 0.90 6.04
C GLU A 46 15.42 1.35 4.66
N GLU A 47 16.10 0.47 3.93
CA GLU A 47 16.59 0.76 2.56
C GLU A 47 15.45 1.16 1.61
N THR A 48 14.33 0.42 1.66
CA THR A 48 13.15 0.73 0.84
C THR A 48 12.47 2.01 1.32
N LEU A 49 12.34 2.21 2.63
CA LEU A 49 11.79 3.43 3.21
C LEU A 49 12.62 4.66 2.83
N ASP A 50 13.95 4.55 2.79
CA ASP A 50 14.86 5.62 2.38
C ASP A 50 14.66 5.98 0.89
N PHE A 51 14.52 4.99 0.02
CA PHE A 51 14.20 5.22 -1.40
C PHE A 51 12.84 5.92 -1.57
N MET A 52 11.87 5.58 -0.71
CA MET A 52 10.52 6.14 -0.78
C MET A 52 10.42 7.59 -0.26
N LYS A 53 11.41 8.10 0.46
CA LYS A 53 11.42 9.50 0.94
C LYS A 53 11.21 10.51 -0.19
N ASN A 54 10.28 11.43 0.03
CA ASN A 54 9.95 12.53 -0.90
C ASN A 54 9.39 12.07 -2.27
N GLN A 55 8.87 10.85 -2.38
CA GLN A 55 8.24 10.41 -3.63
C GLN A 55 6.97 11.18 -3.97
N ASN A 56 6.22 11.66 -2.96
CA ASN A 56 4.98 12.43 -3.14
C ASN A 56 4.01 11.70 -4.07
N LEU A 57 3.68 10.47 -3.75
CA LEU A 57 2.80 9.61 -4.54
C LEU A 57 1.42 10.25 -4.75
N ASP A 58 0.87 10.07 -5.94
CA ASP A 58 -0.52 10.43 -6.26
C ASP A 58 -1.49 9.28 -5.90
N ILE A 59 -1.02 8.04 -6.05
CA ILE A 59 -1.79 6.83 -5.78
C ILE A 59 -0.92 5.83 -5.01
N TRP A 60 -1.52 5.21 -3.98
CA TRP A 60 -0.91 4.09 -3.27
C TRP A 60 -1.90 2.94 -3.21
N ILE A 61 -1.57 1.84 -3.89
CA ILE A 61 -2.28 0.56 -3.79
C ILE A 61 -1.47 -0.31 -2.85
N SER A 62 -2.03 -0.61 -1.69
CA SER A 62 -1.40 -1.38 -0.61
C SER A 62 -2.14 -2.68 -0.39
N GLU A 63 -1.41 -3.70 0.05
CA GLU A 63 -2.06 -4.83 0.67
C GLU A 63 -2.60 -4.47 2.07
N CYS A 64 -3.57 -5.26 2.53
CA CYS A 64 -4.03 -5.32 3.92
C CYS A 64 -4.57 -6.73 4.18
N THR A 65 -3.73 -7.72 3.95
CA THR A 65 -4.10 -9.15 3.90
C THR A 65 -4.86 -9.61 5.13
N PHE A 66 -4.44 -9.18 6.31
CA PHE A 66 -5.06 -9.59 7.58
C PHE A 66 -6.12 -8.61 8.10
N GLY A 67 -6.49 -7.58 7.32
CA GLY A 67 -7.55 -6.65 7.68
C GLY A 67 -7.44 -6.17 9.12
N ASN A 68 -8.49 -6.36 9.91
CA ASN A 68 -8.53 -5.93 11.33
C ASN A 68 -8.01 -6.99 12.33
N LEU A 69 -7.38 -8.06 11.84
CA LEU A 69 -6.76 -9.05 12.72
C LEU A 69 -5.43 -8.50 13.25
N LYS A 70 -5.16 -8.68 14.56
CA LYS A 70 -3.84 -8.37 15.12
C LYS A 70 -2.84 -9.43 14.68
N LEU A 71 -1.76 -9.00 14.04
CA LEU A 71 -0.69 -9.90 13.62
C LEU A 71 0.14 -10.33 14.82
N GLN A 72 0.57 -11.60 14.78
CA GLN A 72 1.66 -12.10 15.63
C GLN A 72 2.99 -11.77 14.93
N GLU A 73 4.08 -11.62 15.70
CA GLU A 73 5.41 -11.23 15.18
C GLU A 73 5.91 -12.12 14.04
N GLU A 74 5.55 -13.39 14.04
CA GLU A 74 5.89 -14.36 13.01
C GLU A 74 5.17 -14.16 11.66
N TRP A 75 4.14 -13.29 11.60
CA TRP A 75 3.35 -13.02 10.41
C TRP A 75 3.62 -11.61 9.83
N ASN A 76 4.80 -11.08 10.10
CA ASN A 76 5.22 -9.74 9.71
C ASN A 76 5.50 -9.57 8.20
N THR A 77 5.27 -10.60 7.38
CA THR A 77 5.43 -10.56 5.92
C THR A 77 4.21 -10.03 5.18
N HIS A 78 3.15 -9.68 5.92
CA HIS A 78 1.93 -9.05 5.42
C HIS A 78 1.49 -7.92 6.35
N LEU A 79 0.57 -7.08 5.86
CA LEU A 79 -0.02 -6.01 6.64
C LEU A 79 -1.39 -6.40 7.22
N CYS A 80 -1.69 -5.83 8.39
CA CYS A 80 -3.02 -5.68 8.94
C CYS A 80 -3.34 -4.18 9.07
N ALA A 81 -4.53 -3.83 9.56
CA ALA A 81 -4.93 -2.45 9.76
C ALA A 81 -3.94 -1.65 10.62
N ASP A 82 -3.50 -2.22 11.75
CA ASP A 82 -2.58 -1.54 12.67
C ASP A 82 -1.23 -1.27 12.00
N THR A 83 -0.62 -2.27 11.34
CA THR A 83 0.68 -2.11 10.68
C THR A 83 0.59 -1.28 9.38
N PHE A 84 -0.56 -1.32 8.68
CA PHE A 84 -0.80 -0.40 7.57
C PHE A 84 -0.84 1.06 8.04
N LEU A 85 -1.53 1.34 9.15
CA LEU A 85 -1.58 2.70 9.72
C LEU A 85 -0.20 3.16 10.21
N GLU A 86 0.62 2.29 10.78
CA GLU A 86 2.02 2.58 11.12
C GLU A 86 2.85 2.94 9.88
N LEU A 87 2.68 2.19 8.78
CA LEU A 87 3.33 2.47 7.51
C LEU A 87 2.86 3.79 6.91
N LEU A 88 1.55 4.09 7.02
CA LEU A 88 0.97 5.35 6.56
C LEU A 88 1.59 6.54 7.31
N ASP A 89 1.70 6.47 8.64
CA ASP A 89 2.36 7.51 9.47
C ASP A 89 3.82 7.71 9.04
N THR A 90 4.52 6.62 8.75
CA THR A 90 5.90 6.66 8.25
C THR A 90 5.98 7.34 6.89
N PHE A 91 5.08 7.00 5.97
CA PHE A 91 5.01 7.58 4.63
C PHE A 91 4.59 9.05 4.63
N GLU A 92 3.72 9.45 5.55
CA GLU A 92 3.38 10.85 5.78
C GLU A 92 4.61 11.63 6.27
N LYS A 93 5.24 11.15 7.34
CA LYS A 93 6.42 11.80 7.96
C LYS A 93 7.57 12.00 6.99
N ASN A 94 7.84 11.03 6.12
CA ASN A 94 8.94 11.09 5.16
C ASN A 94 8.54 11.63 3.78
N LYS A 95 7.31 12.16 3.64
CA LYS A 95 6.76 12.73 2.40
C LYS A 95 6.71 11.74 1.23
N THR A 96 6.54 10.47 1.52
CA THR A 96 6.22 9.46 0.49
C THR A 96 4.83 9.71 -0.07
N ILE A 97 3.89 10.06 0.80
CA ILE A 97 2.50 10.43 0.46
C ILE A 97 2.21 11.89 0.85
N ARG A 98 1.09 12.40 0.35
CA ARG A 98 0.48 13.70 0.67
C ARG A 98 -0.97 13.46 1.14
N GLN A 99 -1.62 14.46 1.70
CA GLN A 99 -3.03 14.35 2.11
C GLN A 99 -3.99 14.07 0.93
N ASP A 100 -3.63 14.49 -0.28
CA ASP A 100 -4.40 14.24 -1.50
C ASP A 100 -4.04 12.92 -2.21
N THR A 101 -3.12 12.14 -1.65
CA THR A 101 -2.81 10.79 -2.14
C THR A 101 -4.02 9.89 -2.01
N LYS A 102 -4.45 9.28 -3.13
CA LYS A 102 -5.52 8.28 -3.15
C LYS A 102 -4.96 6.94 -2.70
N ILE A 103 -5.54 6.35 -1.67
CA ILE A 103 -5.05 5.11 -1.06
C ILE A 103 -6.09 4.01 -1.24
N TYR A 104 -5.66 2.87 -1.76
CA TYR A 104 -6.51 1.70 -1.99
C TYR A 104 -5.93 0.49 -1.27
N LEU A 105 -6.74 -0.16 -0.43
CA LEU A 105 -6.38 -1.39 0.26
C LEU A 105 -6.92 -2.58 -0.51
N SER A 106 -6.06 -3.49 -0.88
CA SER A 106 -6.38 -4.70 -1.65
C SER A 106 -5.74 -5.94 -1.03
N HIS A 107 -5.75 -7.06 -1.76
CA HIS A 107 -5.13 -8.33 -1.30
C HIS A 107 -5.66 -8.80 0.06
N ILE A 108 -6.96 -8.62 0.30
CA ILE A 108 -7.60 -8.90 1.59
C ILE A 108 -7.99 -10.36 1.68
N ASN A 109 -7.54 -11.04 2.73
CA ASN A 109 -7.92 -12.41 3.01
C ASN A 109 -9.29 -12.45 3.72
N GLN A 110 -10.34 -12.79 3.00
CA GLN A 110 -11.71 -12.83 3.48
C GLN A 110 -11.94 -13.77 4.67
N CYS A 111 -11.07 -14.76 4.87
CA CYS A 111 -11.19 -15.70 5.99
C CYS A 111 -10.69 -15.11 7.32
N HIS A 112 -9.94 -14.02 7.28
CA HIS A 112 -9.24 -13.44 8.43
C HIS A 112 -9.56 -11.97 8.68
N THR A 113 -10.53 -11.41 7.98
CA THR A 113 -10.87 -9.99 8.11
C THR A 113 -12.37 -9.80 8.39
N ALA A 114 -12.70 -8.64 8.95
CA ALA A 114 -14.07 -8.19 9.07
C ALA A 114 -14.74 -7.99 7.69
N PRO A 115 -16.08 -7.98 7.60
CA PRO A 115 -16.77 -7.58 6.40
C PRO A 115 -16.28 -6.23 5.86
N HIS A 116 -16.37 -6.04 4.54
CA HIS A 116 -15.86 -4.88 3.81
C HIS A 116 -16.25 -3.55 4.45
N GLU A 117 -17.53 -3.33 4.74
CA GLU A 117 -18.03 -2.06 5.32
C GLU A 117 -17.42 -1.78 6.69
N LYS A 118 -17.19 -2.83 7.48
CA LYS A 118 -16.59 -2.68 8.80
C LYS A 118 -15.09 -2.30 8.69
N LEU A 119 -14.35 -2.94 7.79
CA LEU A 119 -12.95 -2.59 7.55
C LEU A 119 -12.84 -1.16 6.98
N GLN A 120 -13.72 -0.79 6.05
CA GLN A 120 -13.81 0.58 5.51
C GLN A 120 -14.07 1.60 6.64
N GLY A 121 -15.01 1.30 7.56
CA GLY A 121 -15.28 2.15 8.73
C GLY A 121 -14.04 2.32 9.62
N ILE A 122 -13.33 1.24 9.93
CA ILE A 122 -12.09 1.29 10.73
C ILE A 122 -11.07 2.24 10.11
N MET A 123 -10.85 2.17 8.79
CA MET A 123 -9.89 3.02 8.10
C MET A 123 -10.32 4.49 8.07
N THR A 124 -11.61 4.74 7.81
CA THR A 124 -12.18 6.10 7.80
C THR A 124 -12.10 6.76 9.18
N ASP A 125 -12.38 6.00 10.24
CA ASP A 125 -12.34 6.53 11.62
C ASP A 125 -10.90 6.77 12.10
N ALA A 126 -9.95 5.90 11.68
CA ALA A 126 -8.55 6.01 12.09
C ALA A 126 -7.82 7.19 11.43
N LYS A 127 -8.12 7.48 10.17
CA LYS A 127 -7.45 8.52 9.37
C LYS A 127 -8.46 9.28 8.48
N PRO A 128 -9.36 10.08 9.09
CA PRO A 128 -10.40 10.79 8.36
C PRO A 128 -9.86 11.86 7.39
N GLU A 129 -8.61 12.29 7.56
CA GLU A 129 -7.93 13.25 6.68
C GLU A 129 -7.46 12.65 5.36
N TYR A 130 -7.43 11.29 5.23
CA TYR A 130 -7.05 10.61 4.02
C TYR A 130 -8.23 9.95 3.31
N GLN A 131 -8.16 9.90 1.99
CA GLN A 131 -9.08 9.10 1.18
C GLN A 131 -8.55 7.66 1.10
N ILE A 132 -8.94 6.80 2.07
CA ILE A 132 -8.60 5.38 2.08
C ILE A 132 -9.83 4.59 1.64
N VAL A 133 -9.68 3.82 0.57
CA VAL A 133 -10.74 2.97 0.00
C VAL A 133 -10.35 1.51 0.15
N VAL A 134 -11.16 0.73 0.83
CA VAL A 134 -11.04 -0.73 0.82
C VAL A 134 -11.55 -1.23 -0.53
N ALA A 135 -10.66 -1.80 -1.35
CA ALA A 135 -11.00 -2.23 -2.70
C ALA A 135 -11.96 -3.43 -2.71
N TYR A 136 -12.71 -3.55 -3.76
CA TYR A 136 -13.64 -4.66 -4.04
C TYR A 136 -13.50 -5.10 -5.49
N ASP A 137 -13.96 -6.31 -5.81
CA ASP A 137 -13.88 -6.87 -7.15
C ASP A 137 -14.65 -6.00 -8.15
N GLY A 138 -13.96 -5.58 -9.21
CA GLY A 138 -14.51 -4.69 -10.23
C GLY A 138 -14.30 -3.19 -9.95
N LEU A 139 -13.62 -2.80 -8.87
CA LEU A 139 -13.24 -1.40 -8.66
C LEU A 139 -12.26 -0.94 -9.76
N GLU A 140 -12.63 0.10 -10.48
CA GLU A 140 -11.75 0.76 -11.45
C GLU A 140 -11.00 1.92 -10.78
N ILE A 141 -9.67 1.91 -10.87
CA ILE A 141 -8.80 2.96 -10.31
C ILE A 141 -8.21 3.77 -11.47
N PRO A 142 -8.64 5.01 -11.70
CA PRO A 142 -8.08 5.85 -12.75
C PRO A 142 -6.65 6.26 -12.38
N ILE A 143 -5.68 5.89 -13.25
CA ILE A 143 -4.26 6.22 -13.09
C ILE A 143 -3.96 7.49 -13.90
N SER A 144 -4.55 8.61 -13.52
CA SER A 144 -4.24 9.91 -14.06
C SER A 144 -4.59 11.00 -13.04
N ARG A 145 -3.86 12.13 -13.09
CA ARG A 145 -4.17 13.30 -12.25
C ARG A 145 -5.53 13.89 -12.56
N ASP A 146 -5.96 13.79 -13.80
CA ASP A 146 -7.20 14.41 -14.29
C ASP A 146 -8.42 13.48 -14.20
N GLY A 147 -8.25 12.25 -13.72
CA GLY A 147 -9.35 11.28 -13.56
C GLY A 147 -10.03 10.87 -14.88
N LYS A 148 -9.31 10.98 -16.02
CA LYS A 148 -9.80 10.63 -17.35
C LYS A 148 -9.18 9.34 -17.85
#